data_a4baf7d5bfa934a166e0eaa066ad3028
#
_entry.id   a4baf7d5bfa934a166e0eaa066ad3028
#
_cell.length_a   1.000
_cell.length_b   1.000
_cell.length_c   1.000
_cell.angle_alpha   90.00
_cell.angle_beta   90.00
_cell.angle_gamma   90.00
#
_symmetry.space_group_name_H-M   'P 1'
#
loop_
_entity.id
_entity.type
_entity.pdbx_description
1 polymer ?
#
loop_
_entity_poly.entity_id
_entity_poly.type
_entity_poly.pdbx_seq_one_letter_code
_entity_poly.pdbx_strand_id
1 'polypeptide(L)'
;MLIKSILGKRPLWGKDCFFADNATIIGDVAIGDFCSIWFNTVIRGDVNKIRIGNNVNIQDGSVIHATYKKSSTSVGNYVSVGHNAIIHGCTIDDFVLIGMGSIVMDNAKISSNTIIAAGSVILEN
;
A
#
# COMPACT_ATOMS: atom_id res chain seq x y z
N MET A 1 14.40 -9.18 0.21
CA MET A 1 13.21 -8.69 -0.51
C MET A 1 12.97 -9.53 -1.76
N LEU A 2 11.73 -9.98 -1.98
CA LEU A 2 11.34 -10.68 -3.20
C LEU A 2 10.67 -9.71 -4.17
N ILE A 3 11.23 -9.57 -5.38
CA ILE A 3 10.68 -8.76 -6.48
C ILE A 3 10.33 -9.68 -7.63
N LYS A 4 9.12 -9.58 -8.16
CA LYS A 4 8.68 -10.39 -9.27
C LYS A 4 7.93 -9.57 -10.33
N SER A 5 8.31 -9.75 -11.58
CA SER A 5 7.58 -9.19 -12.72
C SER A 5 6.34 -10.04 -13.04
N ILE A 6 5.24 -9.39 -13.39
CA ILE A 6 4.01 -10.04 -13.86
C ILE A 6 3.53 -9.35 -15.13
N LEU A 7 3.27 -10.10 -16.17
CA LEU A 7 2.79 -9.61 -17.48
C LEU A 7 3.65 -8.44 -18.02
N GLY A 8 4.96 -8.57 -17.90
CA GLY A 8 5.91 -7.55 -18.34
C GLY A 8 6.02 -6.30 -17.46
N LYS A 9 5.26 -6.23 -16.38
CA LYS A 9 5.34 -5.15 -15.39
C LYS A 9 6.26 -5.55 -14.25
N ARG A 10 7.25 -4.70 -13.94
CA ARG A 10 8.18 -4.87 -12.82
C ARG A 10 7.99 -3.75 -11.81
N PRO A 11 8.02 -4.04 -10.51
CA PRO A 11 7.99 -3.00 -9.49
C PRO A 11 9.13 -2.00 -9.66
N LEU A 12 8.81 -0.71 -9.45
CA LEU A 12 9.73 0.42 -9.47
C LEU A 12 9.63 1.17 -8.16
N TRP A 13 10.73 1.78 -7.72
CA TRP A 13 10.75 2.62 -6.52
C TRP A 13 11.77 3.75 -6.66
N GLY A 14 11.58 4.78 -5.86
CA GLY A 14 12.44 5.96 -5.81
C GLY A 14 13.69 5.74 -4.97
N LYS A 15 14.33 6.84 -4.58
CA LYS A 15 15.57 6.85 -3.80
C LYS A 15 15.31 6.68 -2.30
N ASP A 16 16.36 6.27 -1.59
CA ASP A 16 16.43 6.23 -0.13
C ASP A 16 15.26 5.46 0.52
N CYS A 17 14.84 4.36 -0.11
CA CYS A 17 13.82 3.47 0.41
C CYS A 17 14.44 2.31 1.21
N PHE A 18 13.77 1.92 2.29
CA PHE A 18 14.07 0.72 3.04
C PHE A 18 13.11 -0.41 2.67
N PHE A 19 13.64 -1.59 2.42
CA PHE A 19 12.84 -2.80 2.20
C PHE A 19 13.38 -3.91 3.10
N ALA A 20 12.53 -4.46 3.95
CA ALA A 20 12.87 -5.60 4.78
C ALA A 20 13.21 -6.83 3.91
N ASP A 21 14.05 -7.71 4.41
CA ASP A 21 14.60 -8.86 3.65
C ASP A 21 13.53 -9.79 3.09
N ASN A 22 12.39 -9.91 3.76
CA ASN A 22 11.29 -10.77 3.35
C ASN A 22 10.03 -10.01 2.87
N ALA A 23 10.14 -8.72 2.59
CA ALA A 23 9.09 -8.00 1.90
C ALA A 23 8.92 -8.55 0.46
N THR A 24 7.68 -8.63 -0.02
CA THR A 24 7.35 -9.15 -1.35
C THR A 24 6.64 -8.09 -2.16
N ILE A 25 7.18 -7.75 -3.34
CA ILE A 25 6.59 -6.72 -4.22
C ILE A 25 6.49 -7.28 -5.64
N ILE A 26 5.30 -7.31 -6.20
CA ILE A 26 4.99 -8.02 -7.44
C ILE A 26 4.21 -7.13 -8.41
N GLY A 27 4.60 -7.14 -9.68
CA GLY A 27 3.83 -6.62 -10.80
C GLY A 27 3.85 -5.09 -10.95
N ASP A 28 2.72 -4.51 -11.31
CA ASP A 28 2.57 -3.07 -11.61
C ASP A 28 2.49 -2.24 -10.33
N VAL A 29 3.63 -2.06 -9.69
CA VAL A 29 3.79 -1.28 -8.45
C VAL A 29 4.79 -0.16 -8.69
N ALA A 30 4.43 1.07 -8.30
CA ALA A 30 5.37 2.19 -8.23
C ALA A 30 5.34 2.79 -6.83
N ILE A 31 6.51 2.94 -6.23
CA ILE A 31 6.72 3.48 -4.88
C ILE A 31 7.60 4.72 -5.00
N GLY A 32 7.25 5.78 -4.32
CA GLY A 32 8.00 7.04 -4.32
C GLY A 32 9.31 6.97 -3.51
N ASP A 33 9.84 8.14 -3.19
CA ASP A 33 11.08 8.31 -2.45
C ASP A 33 10.87 8.17 -0.93
N PHE A 34 11.93 7.81 -0.21
CA PHE A 34 11.97 7.79 1.26
C PHE A 34 10.89 6.91 1.92
N CYS A 35 10.53 5.81 1.28
CA CYS A 35 9.54 4.87 1.81
C CYS A 35 10.20 3.75 2.61
N SER A 36 9.46 3.19 3.57
CA SER A 36 9.89 2.01 4.33
C SER A 36 8.83 0.91 4.26
N ILE A 37 9.24 -0.26 3.78
CA ILE A 37 8.40 -1.44 3.62
C ILE A 37 8.94 -2.54 4.54
N TRP A 38 8.19 -2.88 5.55
CA TRP A 38 8.65 -3.71 6.67
C TRP A 38 8.45 -5.21 6.45
N PHE A 39 8.80 -6.01 7.45
CA PHE A 39 8.85 -7.46 7.33
C PHE A 39 7.49 -8.10 7.04
N ASN A 40 7.46 -9.12 6.22
CA ASN A 40 6.26 -9.86 5.81
C ASN A 40 5.19 -9.00 5.10
N THR A 41 5.54 -7.81 4.65
CA THR A 41 4.64 -6.97 3.84
C THR A 41 4.54 -7.52 2.43
N VAL A 42 3.33 -7.55 1.88
CA VAL A 42 3.07 -7.97 0.49
C VAL A 42 2.41 -6.82 -0.27
N ILE A 43 3.03 -6.37 -1.35
CA ILE A 43 2.47 -5.39 -2.28
C ILE A 43 2.33 -6.09 -3.64
N ARG A 44 1.10 -6.39 -4.04
CA ARG A 44 0.85 -7.23 -5.21
C ARG A 44 -0.01 -6.51 -6.26
N GLY A 45 0.67 -5.94 -7.26
CA GLY A 45 0.06 -5.28 -8.42
C GLY A 45 -0.06 -6.21 -9.64
N ASP A 46 -0.58 -7.42 -9.43
CA ASP A 46 -0.72 -8.45 -10.47
C ASP A 46 -1.97 -8.27 -11.33
N VAL A 47 -3.06 -7.78 -10.75
CA VAL A 47 -4.35 -7.64 -11.42
C VAL A 47 -4.74 -6.19 -11.70
N ASN A 48 -4.15 -5.24 -11.00
CA ASN A 48 -4.33 -3.81 -11.23
C ASN A 48 -3.13 -3.05 -10.64
N LYS A 49 -2.97 -1.78 -11.04
CA LYS A 49 -1.86 -0.95 -10.61
C LYS A 49 -1.94 -0.53 -9.15
N ILE A 50 -0.78 -0.43 -8.51
CA ILE A 50 -0.61 0.15 -7.18
C ILE A 50 0.34 1.33 -7.28
N ARG A 51 -0.03 2.46 -6.70
CA ARG A 51 0.78 3.68 -6.67
C ARG A 51 0.92 4.15 -5.23
N ILE A 52 2.15 4.33 -4.78
CA ILE A 52 2.50 4.74 -3.43
C ILE A 52 3.36 5.98 -3.54
N GLY A 53 3.00 7.03 -2.83
CA GLY A 53 3.69 8.32 -2.82
C GLY A 53 5.02 8.28 -2.07
N ASN A 54 5.49 9.45 -1.68
CA ASN A 54 6.76 9.64 -0.97
C ASN A 54 6.56 9.58 0.56
N ASN A 55 7.62 9.23 1.29
CA ASN A 55 7.62 9.21 2.76
C ASN A 55 6.51 8.32 3.35
N VAL A 56 6.26 7.19 2.72
CA VAL A 56 5.24 6.22 3.14
C VAL A 56 5.89 5.11 3.96
N ASN A 57 5.26 4.78 5.09
CA ASN A 57 5.68 3.68 5.95
C ASN A 57 4.62 2.59 5.93
N ILE A 58 4.98 1.39 5.48
CA ILE A 58 4.08 0.22 5.47
C ILE A 58 4.65 -0.82 6.41
N GLN A 59 3.98 -0.99 7.55
CA GLN A 59 4.48 -1.80 8.65
C GLN A 59 4.22 -3.29 8.46
N ASP A 60 4.85 -4.07 9.32
CA ASP A 60 4.96 -5.53 9.22
C ASP A 60 3.62 -6.24 8.98
N GLY A 61 3.63 -7.22 8.10
CA GLY A 61 2.49 -8.08 7.83
C GLY A 61 1.35 -7.44 7.04
N SER A 62 1.48 -6.19 6.61
CA SER A 62 0.43 -5.51 5.86
C SER A 62 0.36 -6.00 4.42
N VAL A 63 -0.83 -5.96 3.83
CA VAL A 63 -1.10 -6.36 2.45
C VAL A 63 -1.67 -5.19 1.66
N ILE A 64 -1.05 -4.89 0.53
CA ILE A 64 -1.54 -3.90 -0.44
C ILE A 64 -1.90 -4.64 -1.73
N HIS A 65 -3.14 -4.56 -2.14
CA HIS A 65 -3.64 -5.23 -3.33
C HIS A 65 -4.71 -4.39 -4.04
N ALA A 66 -5.34 -4.95 -5.06
CA ALA A 66 -6.36 -4.30 -5.89
C ALA A 66 -7.28 -5.34 -6.52
N THR A 67 -8.40 -4.93 -7.10
CA THR A 67 -9.32 -5.83 -7.78
C THR A 67 -9.19 -5.71 -9.31
N TYR A 68 -9.15 -6.84 -9.98
CA TYR A 68 -9.07 -6.94 -11.43
C TYR A 68 -10.18 -6.15 -12.13
N LYS A 69 -9.79 -5.26 -13.05
CA LYS A 69 -10.69 -4.39 -13.84
C LYS A 69 -11.70 -3.55 -13.03
N LYS A 70 -11.61 -3.53 -11.70
CA LYS A 70 -12.55 -2.81 -10.85
C LYS A 70 -11.89 -1.63 -10.13
N SER A 71 -10.85 -1.87 -9.37
CA SER A 71 -10.24 -0.84 -8.53
C SER A 71 -8.72 -0.96 -8.50
N SER A 72 -8.03 0.16 -8.59
CA SER A 72 -6.60 0.28 -8.33
C SER A 72 -6.37 0.81 -6.91
N THR A 73 -5.16 0.68 -6.40
CA THR A 73 -4.79 1.24 -5.10
C THR A 73 -3.87 2.43 -5.27
N SER A 74 -4.23 3.54 -4.63
CA SER A 74 -3.41 4.76 -4.59
C SER A 74 -3.22 5.20 -3.13
N VAL A 75 -1.97 5.40 -2.75
CA VAL A 75 -1.57 5.88 -1.43
C VAL A 75 -0.77 7.16 -1.61
N GLY A 76 -1.21 8.23 -0.98
CA GLY A 76 -0.58 9.55 -1.04
C GLY A 76 0.77 9.62 -0.32
N ASN A 77 1.22 10.84 -0.07
CA ASN A 77 2.48 11.10 0.61
C ASN A 77 2.29 11.14 2.14
N TYR A 78 3.36 10.84 2.88
CA TYR A 78 3.33 10.90 4.35
C TYR A 78 2.23 10.05 4.97
N VAL A 79 1.98 8.88 4.40
CA VAL A 79 1.02 7.90 4.91
C VAL A 79 1.73 6.85 5.74
N SER A 80 1.17 6.52 6.89
CA SER A 80 1.64 5.40 7.72
C SER A 80 0.58 4.32 7.78
N VAL A 81 0.92 3.11 7.33
CA VAL A 81 0.05 1.93 7.38
C VAL A 81 0.53 1.03 8.52
N GLY A 82 -0.31 0.87 9.53
CA GLY A 82 -0.02 0.06 10.71
C GLY A 82 0.10 -1.43 10.42
N HIS A 83 0.65 -2.17 11.38
CA HIS A 83 0.88 -3.61 11.26
C HIS A 83 -0.39 -4.39 10.89
N ASN A 84 -0.26 -5.39 10.05
CA ASN A 84 -1.34 -6.30 9.65
C ASN A 84 -2.58 -5.59 9.06
N ALA A 85 -2.42 -4.41 8.50
CA ALA A 85 -3.50 -3.73 7.81
C ALA A 85 -3.66 -4.27 6.37
N ILE A 86 -4.87 -4.18 5.84
CA ILE A 86 -5.19 -4.53 4.45
C ILE A 86 -5.65 -3.28 3.72
N ILE A 87 -4.94 -2.91 2.67
CA ILE A 87 -5.25 -1.76 1.80
C ILE A 87 -5.61 -2.33 0.43
N HIS A 88 -6.88 -2.26 0.08
CA HIS A 88 -7.38 -3.00 -1.07
C HIS A 88 -8.24 -2.13 -1.99
N GLY A 89 -7.73 -1.82 -3.19
CA GLY A 89 -8.49 -1.14 -4.23
C GLY A 89 -9.02 0.24 -3.87
N CYS A 90 -8.35 0.98 -3.01
CA CYS A 90 -8.82 2.23 -2.43
C CYS A 90 -7.89 3.41 -2.75
N THR A 91 -8.35 4.61 -2.41
CA THR A 91 -7.56 5.85 -2.48
C THR A 91 -7.35 6.41 -1.08
N ILE A 92 -6.09 6.61 -0.71
CA ILE A 92 -5.69 7.24 0.54
C ILE A 92 -4.92 8.51 0.17
N ASP A 93 -5.39 9.66 0.61
CA ASP A 93 -4.74 10.93 0.38
C ASP A 93 -3.53 11.15 1.31
N ASP A 94 -2.93 12.33 1.28
CA ASP A 94 -1.71 12.64 2.04
C ASP A 94 -1.97 12.76 3.56
N PHE A 95 -0.93 12.53 4.35
CA PHE A 95 -0.95 12.71 5.81
C PHE A 95 -2.02 11.87 6.52
N VAL A 96 -2.07 10.59 6.22
CA VAL A 96 -3.04 9.64 6.80
C VAL A 96 -2.31 8.59 7.65
N LEU A 97 -2.90 8.27 8.81
CA LEU A 97 -2.51 7.11 9.60
C LEU A 97 -3.61 6.04 9.51
N ILE A 98 -3.25 4.88 9.03
CA ILE A 98 -4.10 3.68 9.06
C ILE A 98 -3.69 2.84 10.27
N GLY A 99 -4.60 2.70 11.24
CA GLY A 99 -4.34 1.92 12.45
C GLY A 99 -4.12 0.43 12.19
N MET A 100 -3.40 -0.23 13.09
CA MET A 100 -3.06 -1.66 13.02
C MET A 100 -4.30 -2.53 12.80
N GLY A 101 -4.20 -3.52 11.93
CA GLY A 101 -5.28 -4.49 11.67
C GLY A 101 -6.50 -3.91 10.97
N SER A 102 -6.44 -2.68 10.50
CA SER A 102 -7.56 -2.07 9.75
C SER A 102 -7.68 -2.66 8.35
N ILE A 103 -8.89 -2.65 7.80
CA ILE A 103 -9.19 -3.10 6.45
C ILE A 103 -9.83 -1.93 5.70
N VAL A 104 -9.17 -1.48 4.62
CA VAL A 104 -9.72 -0.45 3.71
C VAL A 104 -10.09 -1.13 2.41
N MET A 105 -11.41 -1.13 2.12
CA MET A 105 -11.99 -1.89 1.02
C MET A 105 -11.96 -1.14 -0.31
N ASP A 106 -12.27 -1.86 -1.39
CA ASP A 106 -12.36 -1.33 -2.75
C ASP A 106 -13.18 -0.05 -2.82
N ASN A 107 -12.68 0.92 -3.58
CA ASN A 107 -13.30 2.21 -3.85
C ASN A 107 -13.50 3.11 -2.62
N ALA A 108 -13.07 2.70 -1.43
CA ALA A 108 -13.05 3.58 -0.27
C ALA A 108 -12.10 4.77 -0.52
N LYS A 109 -12.43 5.92 0.03
CA LYS A 109 -11.62 7.13 -0.06
C LYS A 109 -11.34 7.68 1.33
N ILE A 110 -10.05 7.80 1.67
CA ILE A 110 -9.59 8.38 2.93
C ILE A 110 -8.99 9.75 2.61
N SER A 111 -9.63 10.80 3.09
CA SER A 111 -9.16 12.17 2.89
C SER A 111 -7.91 12.48 3.70
N SER A 112 -7.17 13.49 3.27
CA SER A 112 -5.95 13.96 3.96
C SER A 112 -6.20 14.30 5.43
N ASN A 113 -5.15 14.18 6.23
CA ASN A 113 -5.15 14.51 7.67
C ASN A 113 -6.14 13.66 8.48
N THR A 114 -6.29 12.39 8.12
CA THR A 114 -7.21 11.44 8.76
C THR A 114 -6.44 10.38 9.56
N ILE A 115 -6.98 9.99 10.70
CA ILE A 115 -6.54 8.82 11.47
C ILE A 115 -7.66 7.80 11.45
N ILE A 116 -7.35 6.60 10.94
CA ILE A 116 -8.22 5.43 11.03
C ILE A 116 -7.82 4.66 12.27
N ALA A 117 -8.75 4.44 13.20
CA ALA A 117 -8.48 3.69 14.43
C ALA A 117 -8.12 2.23 14.12
N ALA A 118 -7.29 1.63 14.99
CA ALA A 118 -6.90 0.22 14.86
C ALA A 118 -8.13 -0.70 14.77
N GLY A 119 -8.07 -1.72 13.92
CA GLY A 119 -9.14 -2.70 13.73
C GLY A 119 -10.39 -2.19 12.99
N SER A 120 -10.35 -1.00 12.41
CA SER A 120 -11.49 -0.44 11.65
C SER A 120 -11.67 -1.15 10.31
N VAL A 121 -12.91 -1.22 9.85
CA VAL A 121 -13.26 -1.66 8.49
C VAL A 121 -13.90 -0.47 7.77
N ILE A 122 -13.26 -0.03 6.69
CA ILE A 122 -13.71 1.10 5.86
C ILE A 122 -14.27 0.54 4.56
N LEU A 123 -15.53 0.76 4.35
CA LEU A 123 -16.26 0.26 3.18
C LEU A 123 -16.28 1.30 2.05
N GLU A 124 -16.66 0.85 0.87
CA GLU A 124 -17.01 1.71 -0.25
C GLU A 124 -18.15 2.65 0.15
N ASN A 125 -18.09 3.93 -0.25
CA ASN A 125 -19.12 4.93 0.01
C ASN A 125 -20.35 4.73 -0.88
#